data_324b1b097c7e801f71518cd7f2f854ef
#
_entry.id   324b1b097c7e801f71518cd7f2f854ef
#
_cell.length_a   1.000
_cell.length_b   1.000
_cell.length_c   1.000
_cell.angle_alpha   90.00
_cell.angle_beta   90.00
_cell.angle_gamma   90.00
#
_symmetry.space_group_name_H-M   'P 1'
#
loop_
_entity.id
_entity.type
_entity.pdbx_description
1 polymer ?
#
loop_
_entity_poly.entity_id
_entity_poly.type
_entity_poly.pdbx_seq_one_letter_code
_entity_poly.pdbx_strand_id
1 'polypeptide(L)'
;SSTSRGLGDVYKRQHDYPALARLHDAEIDDVREAVRLILSLQPRPGDSLLPERNAVVVPDVVAWHADDQWKVALNPATSRRVSINSQYEQALAETSEAAPALREMLQEARWFSRGLSMRYDTLLRTARVIVERQAAFLVRGEEAMAPLTLKEVAEEIGMHESTVSRITTGKFLQTPRGTFELKHFFAVRLEGASVSGQAVKAMVRRLIDAEPAGRPLADEAIAGLLSRCLLY
;
A
#
# COMPACT_ATOMS: atom_id res chain seq x y z
N SER A 1 -3.95 20.16 -35.01
CA SER A 1 -2.52 20.18 -34.59
C SER A 1 -2.26 21.08 -33.38
N SER A 2 -3.07 21.01 -32.32
CA SER A 2 -2.95 21.91 -31.15
C SER A 2 -2.69 21.18 -29.81
N THR A 3 -2.48 19.88 -29.80
CA THR A 3 -2.37 19.10 -28.58
C THR A 3 -0.94 18.78 -28.10
N SER A 4 0.09 19.12 -28.86
CA SER A 4 1.47 18.85 -28.45
C SER A 4 2.19 20.00 -27.75
N ARG A 5 1.55 21.18 -27.64
CA ARG A 5 2.14 22.35 -26.98
C ARG A 5 2.14 22.28 -25.45
N GLY A 6 1.24 21.51 -24.84
CA GLY A 6 1.03 21.54 -23.38
C GLY A 6 2.14 20.89 -22.54
N LEU A 7 2.78 19.83 -23.02
CA LEU A 7 3.77 19.08 -22.24
C LEU A 7 5.20 19.66 -22.36
N GLY A 8 5.55 20.24 -23.52
CA GLY A 8 6.84 20.92 -23.71
C GLY A 8 6.96 22.21 -22.90
N ASP A 9 5.84 22.88 -22.66
CA ASP A 9 5.79 24.15 -21.90
C ASP A 9 5.92 23.95 -20.38
N VAL A 10 5.55 22.80 -19.85
CA VAL A 10 5.67 22.50 -18.40
C VAL A 10 7.14 22.35 -17.99
N TYR A 11 7.97 21.74 -18.82
CA TYR A 11 9.41 21.59 -18.55
C TYR A 11 10.21 22.89 -18.78
N LYS A 12 9.80 23.73 -19.73
CA LYS A 12 10.42 25.04 -19.96
C LYS A 12 10.06 26.11 -18.93
N ARG A 13 9.00 25.87 -18.15
CA ARG A 13 8.50 26.81 -17.12
C ARG A 13 9.32 26.83 -15.83
N GLN A 14 10.27 25.95 -15.65
CA GLN A 14 11.17 25.97 -14.50
C GLN A 14 12.27 26.99 -14.72
N HIS A 15 11.94 28.30 -14.69
CA HIS A 15 12.86 29.43 -14.57
C HIS A 15 13.37 30.16 -15.83
N ASP A 16 12.83 29.88 -17.04
CA ASP A 16 13.22 30.66 -18.23
C ASP A 16 12.27 31.86 -18.45
N TYR A 17 12.29 32.81 -17.51
CA TYR A 17 11.51 34.05 -17.60
C TYR A 17 11.82 34.87 -18.87
N PRO A 18 13.09 34.98 -19.34
CA PRO A 18 13.40 35.66 -20.60
C PRO A 18 12.73 35.05 -21.83
N ALA A 19 12.63 33.72 -21.92
CA ALA A 19 11.96 33.05 -23.04
C ALA A 19 10.44 33.29 -23.01
N LEU A 20 9.83 33.31 -21.82
CA LEU A 20 8.43 33.62 -21.63
C LEU A 20 8.11 35.09 -21.98
N ALA A 21 8.95 36.02 -21.58
CA ALA A 21 8.82 37.44 -21.88
C ALA A 21 8.83 37.69 -23.40
N ARG A 22 9.76 37.07 -24.14
CA ARG A 22 9.82 37.13 -25.61
C ARG A 22 8.60 36.50 -26.30
N LEU A 23 8.08 35.40 -25.74
CA LEU A 23 6.93 34.70 -26.31
C LEU A 23 5.64 35.52 -26.21
N HIS A 24 5.50 36.32 -25.15
CA HIS A 24 4.31 37.10 -24.83
C HIS A 24 4.45 38.60 -25.06
N ASP A 25 5.60 39.03 -25.61
CA ASP A 25 5.92 40.48 -25.86
C ASP A 25 5.70 41.33 -24.59
N ALA A 26 6.18 40.80 -23.45
CA ALA A 26 5.98 41.41 -22.12
C ALA A 26 7.33 41.67 -21.44
N GLU A 27 7.35 42.57 -20.46
CA GLU A 27 8.53 42.77 -19.64
C GLU A 27 8.80 41.58 -18.69
N ILE A 28 10.06 41.33 -18.36
CA ILE A 28 10.45 40.18 -17.52
C ILE A 28 9.83 40.29 -16.13
N ASP A 29 9.66 41.49 -15.61
CA ASP A 29 9.09 41.73 -14.30
C ASP A 29 7.59 41.46 -14.27
N ASP A 30 6.85 41.80 -15.34
CA ASP A 30 5.44 41.43 -15.51
C ASP A 30 5.24 39.92 -15.58
N VAL A 31 6.15 39.22 -16.28
CA VAL A 31 6.11 37.75 -16.32
C VAL A 31 6.36 37.13 -14.93
N ARG A 32 7.28 37.70 -14.15
CA ARG A 32 7.54 37.23 -12.78
C ARG A 32 6.34 37.44 -11.87
N GLU A 33 5.67 38.60 -11.98
CA GLU A 33 4.48 38.89 -11.20
C GLU A 33 3.33 37.97 -11.59
N ALA A 34 3.10 37.74 -12.88
CA ALA A 34 2.12 36.79 -13.38
C ALA A 34 2.37 35.36 -12.89
N VAL A 35 3.61 34.90 -12.90
CA VAL A 35 3.99 33.58 -12.37
C VAL A 35 3.75 33.50 -10.86
N ARG A 36 4.09 34.55 -10.09
CA ARG A 36 3.78 34.58 -8.65
C ARG A 36 2.29 34.50 -8.38
N LEU A 37 1.48 35.23 -9.17
CA LEU A 37 0.03 35.19 -9.08
C LEU A 37 -0.49 33.78 -9.37
N ILE A 38 -0.04 33.15 -10.46
CA ILE A 38 -0.45 31.79 -10.83
C ILE A 38 -0.07 30.78 -9.74
N LEU A 39 1.13 30.89 -9.18
CA LEU A 39 1.58 30.00 -8.09
C LEU A 39 0.84 30.22 -6.77
N SER A 40 0.26 31.41 -6.56
CA SER A 40 -0.58 31.71 -5.39
C SER A 40 -2.00 31.17 -5.51
N LEU A 41 -2.44 30.83 -6.72
CA LEU A 41 -3.77 30.27 -6.96
C LEU A 41 -3.84 28.82 -6.50
N GLN A 42 -4.94 28.46 -5.84
CA GLN A 42 -5.19 27.05 -5.51
C GLN A 42 -5.56 26.29 -6.80
N PRO A 43 -4.80 25.24 -7.17
CA PRO A 43 -5.07 24.47 -8.39
C PRO A 43 -6.40 23.71 -8.34
N ARG A 44 -6.96 23.54 -7.14
CA ARG A 44 -8.24 22.84 -6.89
C ARG A 44 -9.07 23.60 -5.85
N PRO A 45 -9.67 24.73 -6.21
CA PRO A 45 -10.43 25.53 -5.26
C PRO A 45 -11.67 24.81 -4.68
N GLY A 46 -12.18 23.80 -5.38
CA GLY A 46 -13.30 22.98 -4.92
C GLY A 46 -12.94 21.98 -3.82
N ASP A 47 -11.66 21.64 -3.64
CA ASP A 47 -11.25 20.67 -2.61
C ASP A 47 -11.52 21.19 -1.18
N SER A 48 -11.52 22.51 -0.99
CA SER A 48 -11.88 23.13 0.30
C SER A 48 -13.37 23.04 0.65
N LEU A 49 -14.22 22.80 -0.34
CA LEU A 49 -15.67 22.65 -0.17
C LEU A 49 -16.11 21.19 -0.05
N LEU A 50 -15.25 20.26 -0.45
CA LEU A 50 -15.51 18.85 -0.28
C LEU A 50 -15.17 18.46 1.16
N PRO A 51 -16.11 17.88 1.93
CA PRO A 51 -15.74 17.28 3.20
C PRO A 51 -14.66 16.25 2.95
N GLU A 52 -13.56 16.33 3.68
CA GLU A 52 -12.55 15.27 3.68
C GLU A 52 -13.25 13.93 3.90
N ARG A 53 -13.45 13.19 2.83
CA ARG A 53 -13.89 11.80 2.94
C ARG A 53 -12.71 11.01 3.51
N ASN A 54 -12.56 11.09 4.82
CA ASN A 54 -11.77 10.11 5.55
C ASN A 54 -12.48 8.76 5.35
N ALA A 55 -12.13 8.09 4.27
CA ALA A 55 -12.61 6.75 4.01
C ALA A 55 -12.07 5.88 5.16
N VAL A 56 -12.92 5.57 6.11
CA VAL A 56 -12.58 4.64 7.19
C VAL A 56 -12.33 3.29 6.55
N VAL A 57 -11.07 2.91 6.47
CA VAL A 57 -10.66 1.61 5.95
C VAL A 57 -10.89 0.58 7.04
N VAL A 58 -11.82 -0.35 6.80
CA VAL A 58 -12.02 -1.51 7.68
C VAL A 58 -10.95 -2.56 7.34
N PRO A 59 -10.07 -2.93 8.28
CA PRO A 59 -9.00 -3.90 8.01
C PRO A 59 -9.56 -5.31 7.84
N ASP A 60 -8.94 -6.11 6.98
CA ASP A 60 -9.27 -7.53 6.78
C ASP A 60 -8.56 -8.43 7.81
N VAL A 61 -7.37 -7.99 8.22
CA VAL A 61 -6.49 -8.72 9.15
C VAL A 61 -6.03 -7.77 10.24
N VAL A 62 -5.86 -8.31 11.46
CA VAL A 62 -5.36 -7.57 12.63
C VAL A 62 -4.11 -8.25 13.14
N ALA A 63 -3.05 -7.48 13.40
CA ALA A 63 -1.83 -7.94 14.05
C ALA A 63 -1.63 -7.20 15.37
N TRP A 64 -1.27 -7.94 16.43
CA TRP A 64 -0.95 -7.39 17.74
C TRP A 64 0.18 -8.18 18.40
N HIS A 65 0.83 -7.57 19.36
CA HIS A 65 1.90 -8.19 20.13
C HIS A 65 1.34 -8.73 21.45
N ALA A 66 1.53 -10.03 21.72
CA ALA A 66 1.15 -10.66 22.98
C ALA A 66 2.05 -11.86 23.25
N ASP A 67 2.38 -12.08 24.52
CA ASP A 67 3.24 -13.18 24.99
C ASP A 67 4.59 -13.22 24.24
N ASP A 68 5.19 -12.05 24.04
CA ASP A 68 6.47 -11.84 23.33
C ASP A 68 6.47 -12.30 21.85
N GLN A 69 5.28 -12.45 21.26
CA GLN A 69 5.09 -12.88 19.88
C GLN A 69 4.08 -11.99 19.14
N TRP A 70 4.25 -11.86 17.84
CA TRP A 70 3.26 -11.26 16.97
C TRP A 70 2.15 -12.26 16.68
N LYS A 71 0.92 -11.89 17.02
CA LYS A 71 -0.30 -12.66 16.72
C LYS A 71 -1.05 -12.00 15.60
N VAL A 72 -1.61 -12.83 14.70
CA VAL A 72 -2.36 -12.38 13.52
C VAL A 72 -3.67 -13.12 13.44
N ALA A 73 -4.76 -12.40 13.27
CA ALA A 73 -6.09 -12.95 13.07
C ALA A 73 -6.88 -12.20 12.00
N LEU A 74 -7.82 -12.90 11.38
CA LEU A 74 -8.79 -12.27 10.49
C LEU A 74 -9.76 -11.40 11.31
N ASN A 75 -10.15 -10.26 10.74
CA ASN A 75 -11.16 -9.41 11.34
C ASN A 75 -12.56 -10.04 11.16
N PRO A 76 -13.28 -10.36 12.24
CA PRO A 76 -14.61 -10.96 12.15
C PRO A 76 -15.64 -10.10 11.41
N ALA A 77 -15.46 -8.79 11.37
CA ALA A 77 -16.35 -7.88 10.65
C ALA A 77 -16.26 -8.02 9.12
N THR A 78 -15.10 -8.40 8.60
CA THR A 78 -14.87 -8.56 7.15
C THR A 78 -14.84 -10.03 6.72
N SER A 79 -14.44 -10.94 7.60
CA SER A 79 -14.38 -12.38 7.34
C SER A 79 -15.65 -13.10 7.84
N ARG A 80 -16.71 -13.01 7.03
CA ARG A 80 -17.96 -13.73 7.37
C ARG A 80 -17.76 -15.23 7.16
N ARG A 81 -17.99 -16.01 8.21
CA ARG A 81 -18.03 -17.46 8.10
C ARG A 81 -19.37 -17.87 7.49
N VAL A 82 -19.32 -18.57 6.37
CA VAL A 82 -20.48 -19.19 5.74
C VAL A 82 -20.44 -20.68 6.07
N SER A 83 -21.47 -21.16 6.73
CA SER A 83 -21.64 -22.58 7.02
C SER A 83 -22.98 -23.05 6.45
N ILE A 84 -23.00 -24.29 6.01
CA ILE A 84 -24.23 -24.95 5.58
C ILE A 84 -24.94 -25.45 6.84
N ASN A 85 -26.26 -25.30 6.89
CA ASN A 85 -27.02 -25.79 8.03
C ASN A 85 -27.01 -27.34 8.01
N SER A 86 -26.46 -27.92 9.07
CA SER A 86 -26.31 -29.37 9.22
C SER A 86 -27.66 -30.14 9.20
N GLN A 87 -28.74 -29.50 9.63
CA GLN A 87 -30.09 -30.12 9.58
C GLN A 87 -30.55 -30.37 8.15
N TYR A 88 -30.29 -29.40 7.24
CA TYR A 88 -30.61 -29.61 5.82
C TYR A 88 -29.70 -30.66 5.17
N GLU A 89 -28.43 -30.73 5.56
CA GLU A 89 -27.52 -31.77 5.06
C GLU A 89 -27.98 -33.18 5.48
N GLN A 90 -28.39 -33.34 6.73
CA GLN A 90 -28.89 -34.61 7.25
C GLN A 90 -30.23 -35.00 6.61
N ALA A 91 -31.17 -34.07 6.57
CA ALA A 91 -32.48 -34.34 5.93
C ALA A 91 -32.37 -34.77 4.47
N LEU A 92 -31.45 -34.15 3.70
CA LEU A 92 -31.15 -34.50 2.33
C LEU A 92 -30.41 -35.83 2.19
N ALA A 93 -29.61 -36.23 3.18
CA ALA A 93 -28.93 -37.51 3.19
C ALA A 93 -29.92 -38.68 3.48
N GLU A 94 -30.89 -38.46 4.34
CA GLU A 94 -31.89 -39.42 4.75
C GLU A 94 -33.03 -39.64 3.68
N THR A 95 -33.28 -38.60 2.86
CA THR A 95 -34.33 -38.63 1.86
C THR A 95 -33.78 -39.18 0.55
N SER A 96 -34.08 -40.45 0.26
CA SER A 96 -33.69 -41.12 -1.00
C SER A 96 -34.28 -40.44 -2.25
N GLU A 97 -35.46 -39.82 -2.11
CA GLU A 97 -36.23 -39.15 -3.16
C GLU A 97 -35.95 -37.66 -3.32
N ALA A 98 -34.92 -37.12 -2.59
CA ALA A 98 -34.57 -35.69 -2.73
C ALA A 98 -34.31 -35.36 -4.20
N ALA A 99 -35.02 -34.34 -4.69
CA ALA A 99 -34.92 -33.91 -6.09
C ALA A 99 -33.45 -33.69 -6.47
N PRO A 100 -32.99 -34.20 -7.63
CA PRO A 100 -31.59 -34.05 -8.07
C PRO A 100 -31.10 -32.62 -8.00
N ALA A 101 -31.96 -31.64 -8.33
CA ALA A 101 -31.68 -30.22 -8.25
C ALA A 101 -31.26 -29.77 -6.86
N LEU A 102 -31.87 -30.31 -5.80
CA LEU A 102 -31.53 -29.94 -4.39
C LEU A 102 -30.17 -30.47 -3.98
N ARG A 103 -29.78 -31.65 -4.45
CA ARG A 103 -28.43 -32.22 -4.25
C ARG A 103 -27.36 -31.42 -4.97
N GLU A 104 -27.64 -30.95 -6.18
CA GLU A 104 -26.77 -30.10 -6.97
C GLU A 104 -26.53 -28.77 -6.25
N MET A 105 -27.59 -28.10 -5.79
CA MET A 105 -27.50 -26.86 -5.03
C MET A 105 -26.70 -27.04 -3.74
N LEU A 106 -26.85 -28.16 -3.01
CA LEU A 106 -26.07 -28.46 -1.84
C LEU A 106 -24.59 -28.63 -2.17
N GLN A 107 -24.29 -29.30 -3.26
CA GLN A 107 -22.92 -29.49 -3.73
C GLN A 107 -22.27 -28.15 -4.12
N GLU A 108 -23.01 -27.30 -4.80
CA GLU A 108 -22.55 -25.94 -5.14
C GLU A 108 -22.29 -25.10 -3.88
N ALA A 109 -23.20 -25.13 -2.92
CA ALA A 109 -23.02 -24.45 -1.64
C ALA A 109 -21.78 -24.95 -0.87
N ARG A 110 -21.51 -26.26 -0.88
CA ARG A 110 -20.29 -26.84 -0.30
C ARG A 110 -19.03 -26.34 -1.01
N TRP A 111 -19.04 -26.27 -2.32
CA TRP A 111 -17.94 -25.76 -3.12
C TRP A 111 -17.66 -24.29 -2.79
N PHE A 112 -18.70 -23.48 -2.75
CA PHE A 112 -18.60 -22.06 -2.41
C PHE A 112 -18.04 -21.85 -0.99
N SER A 113 -18.58 -22.56 0.00
CA SER A 113 -18.12 -22.47 1.38
C SER A 113 -16.64 -22.87 1.53
N ARG A 114 -16.22 -23.96 0.87
CA ARG A 114 -14.81 -24.37 0.84
C ARG A 114 -13.92 -23.33 0.16
N GLY A 115 -14.32 -22.82 -0.99
CA GLY A 115 -13.57 -21.81 -1.72
C GLY A 115 -13.34 -20.55 -0.89
N LEU A 116 -14.37 -20.13 -0.15
CA LEU A 116 -14.27 -18.98 0.75
C LEU A 116 -13.34 -19.25 1.94
N SER A 117 -13.47 -20.42 2.56
CA SER A 117 -12.56 -20.84 3.66
C SER A 117 -11.10 -20.91 3.20
N MET A 118 -10.82 -21.51 2.06
CA MET A 118 -9.46 -21.57 1.51
C MET A 118 -8.89 -20.18 1.24
N ARG A 119 -9.72 -19.25 0.77
CA ARG A 119 -9.31 -17.87 0.53
C ARG A 119 -8.93 -17.16 1.82
N TYR A 120 -9.71 -17.30 2.87
CA TYR A 120 -9.41 -16.72 4.17
C TYR A 120 -8.18 -17.35 4.83
N ASP A 121 -8.02 -18.67 4.72
CA ASP A 121 -6.85 -19.37 5.22
C ASP A 121 -5.57 -18.88 4.51
N THR A 122 -5.60 -18.77 3.18
CA THR A 122 -4.46 -18.26 2.41
C THR A 122 -4.14 -16.81 2.78
N LEU A 123 -5.15 -15.95 2.96
CA LEU A 123 -4.95 -14.57 3.41
C LEU A 123 -4.28 -14.52 4.79
N LEU A 124 -4.75 -15.34 5.73
CA LEU A 124 -4.21 -15.39 7.08
C LEU A 124 -2.74 -15.89 7.08
N ARG A 125 -2.44 -16.95 6.33
CA ARG A 125 -1.07 -17.47 6.17
C ARG A 125 -0.15 -16.42 5.56
N THR A 126 -0.59 -15.77 4.49
CA THR A 126 0.15 -14.66 3.85
C THR A 126 0.44 -13.52 4.83
N ALA A 127 -0.57 -13.11 5.59
CA ALA A 127 -0.42 -12.03 6.56
C ALA A 127 0.52 -12.40 7.71
N ARG A 128 0.54 -13.67 8.16
CA ARG A 128 1.48 -14.17 9.19
C ARG A 128 2.92 -14.04 8.71
N VAL A 129 3.21 -14.54 7.52
CA VAL A 129 4.57 -14.46 6.94
C VAL A 129 5.01 -12.99 6.82
N ILE A 130 4.13 -12.11 6.33
CA ILE A 130 4.43 -10.68 6.24
C ILE A 130 4.75 -10.09 7.62
N VAL A 131 3.94 -10.35 8.64
CA VAL A 131 4.12 -9.82 10.00
C VAL A 131 5.42 -10.34 10.63
N GLU A 132 5.74 -11.62 10.46
CA GLU A 132 6.98 -12.22 10.95
C GLU A 132 8.22 -11.59 10.30
N ARG A 133 8.22 -11.43 8.97
CA ARG A 133 9.31 -10.80 8.22
C ARG A 133 9.45 -9.31 8.52
N GLN A 134 8.33 -8.62 8.84
CA GLN A 134 8.27 -7.19 9.10
C GLN A 134 8.22 -6.85 10.61
N ALA A 135 8.61 -7.77 11.49
CA ALA A 135 8.62 -7.54 12.93
C ALA A 135 9.42 -6.29 13.33
N ALA A 136 10.54 -6.03 12.66
CA ALA A 136 11.34 -4.83 12.89
C ALA A 136 10.60 -3.54 12.51
N PHE A 137 9.85 -3.53 11.41
CA PHE A 137 8.99 -2.42 11.01
C PHE A 137 7.92 -2.15 12.06
N LEU A 138 7.26 -3.18 12.57
CA LEU A 138 6.19 -3.04 13.56
C LEU A 138 6.68 -2.40 14.87
N VAL A 139 7.95 -2.63 15.24
CA VAL A 139 8.55 -2.04 16.44
C VAL A 139 9.14 -0.65 16.13
N ARG A 140 9.98 -0.51 15.10
CA ARG A 140 10.80 0.68 14.84
C ARG A 140 10.25 1.61 13.78
N GLY A 141 9.30 1.15 12.93
CA GLY A 141 8.69 1.95 11.86
C GLY A 141 9.34 1.77 10.49
N GLU A 142 9.03 2.68 9.59
CA GLU A 142 9.36 2.59 8.15
C GLU A 142 10.86 2.41 7.88
N GLU A 143 11.72 2.99 8.69
CA GLU A 143 13.18 2.87 8.56
C GLU A 143 13.69 1.43 8.74
N ALA A 144 12.94 0.61 9.46
CA ALA A 144 13.27 -0.79 9.72
C ALA A 144 12.48 -1.76 8.82
N MET A 145 11.89 -1.26 7.73
CA MET A 145 11.17 -2.11 6.79
C MET A 145 12.14 -3.05 6.05
N ALA A 146 11.97 -4.35 6.27
CA ALA A 146 12.76 -5.36 5.59
C ALA A 146 12.34 -5.50 4.11
N PRO A 147 13.26 -5.75 3.19
CA PRO A 147 12.90 -6.11 1.83
C PRO A 147 12.15 -7.44 1.83
N LEU A 148 11.05 -7.49 1.08
CA LEU A 148 10.21 -8.68 0.97
C LEU A 148 9.60 -8.73 -0.42
N THR A 149 9.68 -9.87 -1.09
CA THR A 149 9.12 -10.09 -2.42
C THR A 149 7.90 -10.98 -2.38
N LEU A 150 7.02 -10.85 -3.37
CA LEU A 150 5.87 -11.75 -3.54
C LEU A 150 6.31 -13.21 -3.68
N LYS A 151 7.45 -13.44 -4.34
CA LYS A 151 8.02 -14.76 -4.58
C LYS A 151 8.43 -15.43 -3.26
N GLU A 152 9.16 -14.74 -2.39
CA GLU A 152 9.57 -15.26 -1.07
C GLU A 152 8.35 -15.67 -0.23
N VAL A 153 7.31 -14.84 -0.19
CA VAL A 153 6.07 -15.18 0.54
C VAL A 153 5.37 -16.37 -0.10
N ALA A 154 5.31 -16.42 -1.43
CA ALA A 154 4.67 -17.51 -2.17
C ALA A 154 5.36 -18.87 -1.90
N GLU A 155 6.68 -18.89 -1.92
CA GLU A 155 7.49 -20.07 -1.59
C GLU A 155 7.24 -20.55 -0.15
N GLU A 156 7.19 -19.64 0.81
CA GLU A 156 6.98 -19.94 2.22
C GLU A 156 5.59 -20.53 2.51
N ILE A 157 4.54 -20.05 1.83
CA ILE A 157 3.19 -20.59 1.99
C ILE A 157 2.86 -21.75 1.04
N GLY A 158 3.77 -22.11 0.12
CA GLY A 158 3.58 -23.19 -0.87
C GLY A 158 2.54 -22.85 -1.94
N MET A 159 2.48 -21.60 -2.38
CA MET A 159 1.52 -21.09 -3.38
C MET A 159 2.25 -20.44 -4.55
N HIS A 160 1.52 -20.18 -5.65
CA HIS A 160 2.07 -19.40 -6.76
C HIS A 160 2.05 -17.91 -6.46
N GLU A 161 3.05 -17.17 -6.93
CA GLU A 161 3.20 -15.71 -6.74
C GLU A 161 1.94 -14.92 -7.15
N SER A 162 1.31 -15.31 -8.27
CA SER A 162 0.08 -14.67 -8.74
C SER A 162 -1.09 -14.81 -7.74
N THR A 163 -1.12 -15.89 -6.96
CA THR A 163 -2.13 -16.09 -5.90
C THR A 163 -1.91 -15.11 -4.76
N VAL A 164 -0.65 -14.97 -4.32
CA VAL A 164 -0.28 -14.00 -3.29
C VAL A 164 -0.59 -12.58 -3.73
N SER A 165 -0.23 -12.22 -4.96
CA SER A 165 -0.53 -10.90 -5.54
C SER A 165 -2.02 -10.58 -5.55
N ARG A 166 -2.87 -11.53 -5.97
CA ARG A 166 -4.33 -11.35 -6.01
C ARG A 166 -4.94 -11.24 -4.61
N ILE A 167 -4.44 -12.03 -3.66
CA ILE A 167 -5.01 -12.09 -2.31
C ILE A 167 -4.63 -10.86 -1.48
N THR A 168 -3.50 -10.22 -1.77
CA THR A 168 -3.00 -9.03 -1.06
C THR A 168 -3.52 -7.71 -1.63
N THR A 169 -4.04 -7.71 -2.85
CA THR A 169 -4.58 -6.50 -3.50
C THR A 169 -5.86 -6.04 -2.82
N GLY A 170 -5.91 -4.77 -2.40
CA GLY A 170 -7.05 -4.16 -1.73
C GLY A 170 -7.38 -4.81 -0.38
N LYS A 171 -6.41 -5.47 0.26
CA LYS A 171 -6.52 -6.06 1.58
C LYS A 171 -5.67 -5.32 2.58
N PHE A 172 -6.24 -5.00 3.73
CA PHE A 172 -5.65 -4.14 4.74
C PHE A 172 -5.33 -4.91 6.01
N LEU A 173 -4.15 -4.62 6.55
CA LEU A 173 -3.64 -5.12 7.81
C LEU A 173 -3.65 -3.98 8.84
N GLN A 174 -4.34 -4.17 9.94
CA GLN A 174 -4.26 -3.29 11.11
C GLN A 174 -3.08 -3.70 11.97
N THR A 175 -2.24 -2.74 12.30
CA THR A 175 -1.09 -2.90 13.19
C THR A 175 -1.15 -1.84 14.29
N PRO A 176 -0.36 -1.95 15.38
CA PRO A 176 -0.27 -0.90 16.40
C PRO A 176 0.21 0.47 15.86
N ARG A 177 0.87 0.48 14.68
CA ARG A 177 1.34 1.70 14.01
C ARG A 177 0.33 2.32 13.05
N GLY A 178 -0.73 1.60 12.72
CA GLY A 178 -1.76 2.04 11.78
C GLY A 178 -2.24 0.92 10.87
N THR A 179 -3.12 1.28 9.95
CA THR A 179 -3.68 0.36 8.95
C THR A 179 -2.97 0.54 7.64
N PHE A 180 -2.39 -0.55 7.11
CA PHE A 180 -1.62 -0.56 5.88
C PHE A 180 -2.22 -1.56 4.88
N GLU A 181 -2.17 -1.28 3.59
CA GLU A 181 -2.45 -2.29 2.59
C GLU A 181 -1.36 -3.37 2.63
N LEU A 182 -1.72 -4.65 2.49
CA LEU A 182 -0.74 -5.75 2.50
C LEU A 182 0.33 -5.59 1.42
N LYS A 183 0.00 -4.96 0.29
CA LYS A 183 0.96 -4.62 -0.77
C LYS A 183 2.06 -3.65 -0.33
N HIS A 184 1.81 -2.82 0.66
CA HIS A 184 2.79 -1.87 1.19
C HIS A 184 4.07 -2.56 1.70
N PHE A 185 3.94 -3.78 2.19
CA PHE A 185 5.05 -4.54 2.78
C PHE A 185 5.95 -5.23 1.75
N PHE A 186 5.56 -5.26 0.47
CA PHE A 186 6.39 -5.79 -0.60
C PHE A 186 7.34 -4.72 -1.13
N ALA A 187 8.43 -4.54 -0.42
CA ALA A 187 9.44 -3.54 -0.74
C ALA A 187 10.63 -4.21 -1.43
N VAL A 188 11.00 -3.68 -2.60
CA VAL A 188 12.14 -4.18 -3.37
C VAL A 188 13.44 -3.88 -2.62
N ARG A 189 14.35 -4.87 -2.63
CA ARG A 189 15.72 -4.72 -2.13
C ARG A 189 16.48 -3.76 -3.05
N LEU A 190 17.21 -2.82 -2.48
CA LEU A 190 18.17 -2.03 -3.24
C LEU A 190 19.42 -2.87 -3.53
N GLU A 191 19.94 -2.75 -4.77
CA GLU A 191 21.16 -3.43 -5.16
C GLU A 191 22.32 -3.03 -4.23
N GLY A 192 23.00 -4.04 -3.66
CA GLY A 192 24.13 -3.83 -2.76
C GLY A 192 23.78 -3.47 -1.30
N ALA A 193 22.49 -3.37 -0.93
CA ALA A 193 22.08 -3.06 0.44
C ALA A 193 21.15 -4.14 1.01
N SER A 194 21.22 -4.35 2.33
CA SER A 194 20.28 -5.22 3.06
C SER A 194 18.96 -4.54 3.39
N VAL A 195 18.74 -3.32 2.88
CA VAL A 195 17.65 -2.41 3.26
C VAL A 195 16.68 -2.24 2.09
N SER A 196 15.41 -2.03 2.41
CA SER A 196 14.39 -1.78 1.40
C SER A 196 14.41 -0.32 0.89
N GLY A 197 13.97 -0.10 -0.35
CA GLY A 197 13.85 1.24 -0.90
C GLY A 197 12.90 2.14 -0.09
N GLN A 198 11.92 1.57 0.60
CA GLN A 198 11.01 2.30 1.49
C GLN A 198 11.73 2.78 2.76
N ALA A 199 12.58 1.93 3.35
CA ALA A 199 13.37 2.31 4.52
C ALA A 199 14.33 3.46 4.19
N VAL A 200 14.98 3.43 3.02
CA VAL A 200 15.85 4.53 2.58
C VAL A 200 15.06 5.82 2.40
N LYS A 201 13.88 5.77 1.79
CA LYS A 201 12.99 6.94 1.65
C LYS A 201 12.60 7.53 3.01
N ALA A 202 12.30 6.68 3.99
CA ALA A 202 11.97 7.11 5.35
C ALA A 202 13.17 7.79 6.04
N MET A 203 14.37 7.23 5.88
CA MET A 203 15.60 7.82 6.40
C MET A 203 15.89 9.19 5.77
N VAL A 204 15.75 9.31 4.44
CA VAL A 204 15.90 10.58 3.72
C VAL A 204 14.91 11.61 4.24
N ARG A 205 13.63 11.26 4.36
CA ARG A 205 12.60 12.15 4.91
C ARG A 205 12.96 12.64 6.29
N ARG A 206 13.40 11.75 7.19
CA ARG A 206 13.83 12.13 8.52
C ARG A 206 15.01 13.10 8.51
N LEU A 207 15.98 12.90 7.60
CA LEU A 207 17.12 13.82 7.46
C LEU A 207 16.67 15.21 6.99
N ILE A 208 15.73 15.26 6.05
CA ILE A 208 15.14 16.52 5.55
C ILE A 208 14.31 17.20 6.65
N ASP A 209 13.48 16.45 7.38
CA ASP A 209 12.64 16.98 8.46
C ASP A 209 13.48 17.50 9.65
N ALA A 210 14.69 16.97 9.84
CA ALA A 210 15.64 17.41 10.87
C ALA A 210 16.56 18.55 10.40
N GLU A 211 16.40 19.03 9.18
CA GLU A 211 17.22 20.04 8.55
C GLU A 211 16.98 21.44 9.15
N PRO A 212 18.04 22.22 9.48
CA PRO A 212 17.88 23.60 9.89
C PRO A 212 17.36 24.47 8.75
N ALA A 213 16.27 25.21 8.97
CA ALA A 213 15.59 26.02 7.95
C ALA A 213 16.49 27.01 7.18
N GLY A 214 17.67 27.35 7.72
CA GLY A 214 18.60 28.30 7.09
C GLY A 214 19.79 27.63 6.37
N ARG A 215 19.92 26.29 6.36
CA ARG A 215 21.08 25.60 5.79
C ARG A 215 20.69 24.23 5.24
N PRO A 216 20.12 24.20 4.02
CA PRO A 216 19.70 22.96 3.38
C PRO A 216 20.89 22.01 3.13
N LEU A 217 20.65 20.71 3.33
CA LEU A 217 21.63 19.66 3.09
C LEU A 217 21.75 19.43 1.57
N ALA A 218 22.98 19.41 1.06
CA ALA A 218 23.21 19.00 -0.33
C ALA A 218 22.98 17.48 -0.51
N ASP A 219 22.55 17.07 -1.68
CA ASP A 219 22.29 15.66 -2.02
C ASP A 219 23.48 14.74 -1.72
N GLU A 220 24.71 15.23 -1.95
CA GLU A 220 25.95 14.52 -1.64
C GLU A 220 26.15 14.29 -0.15
N ALA A 221 25.75 15.26 0.69
CA ALA A 221 25.81 15.13 2.14
C ALA A 221 24.81 14.10 2.65
N ILE A 222 23.59 14.10 2.10
CA ILE A 222 22.55 13.11 2.38
C ILE A 222 23.03 11.72 1.98
N ALA A 223 23.61 11.56 0.78
CA ALA A 223 24.16 10.29 0.30
C ALA A 223 25.28 9.78 1.20
N GLY A 224 26.19 10.67 1.66
CA GLY A 224 27.25 10.32 2.58
C GLY A 224 26.77 9.91 3.98
N LEU A 225 25.68 10.51 4.48
CA LEU A 225 25.05 10.14 5.74
C LEU A 225 24.36 8.77 5.62
N LEU A 226 23.61 8.54 4.53
CA LEU A 226 22.95 7.27 4.25
C LEU A 226 23.96 6.12 4.12
N SER A 227 25.06 6.31 3.38
CA SER A 227 26.09 5.29 3.24
C SER A 227 26.67 4.87 4.58
N ARG A 228 26.86 5.78 5.51
CA ARG A 228 27.32 5.48 6.88
C ARG A 228 26.27 4.74 7.69
N CYS A 229 24.99 5.10 7.55
CA CYS A 229 23.89 4.40 8.24
C CYS A 229 23.63 2.99 7.70
N LEU A 230 23.90 2.74 6.41
CA LEU A 230 23.64 1.46 5.75
C LEU A 230 24.78 0.46 5.89
N LEU A 231 25.99 0.91 6.29
CA LEU A 231 27.17 0.05 6.51
C LEU A 231 27.22 -0.58 7.92
N TYR A 232 26.35 -0.14 8.82
CA TYR A 232 26.17 -0.69 10.18
C TYR A 232 24.80 -1.38 10.31
#